data_e1465a793baf36fc1387db9cdcb2bf73
#
_entry.id   e1465a793baf36fc1387db9cdcb2bf73
#
_cell.length_a   1.000
_cell.length_b   1.000
_cell.length_c   1.000
_cell.angle_alpha   90.00
_cell.angle_beta   90.00
_cell.angle_gamma   90.00
#
_symmetry.space_group_name_H-M   'P 1'
#
loop_
_entity.id
_entity.type
_entity.pdbx_description
1 polymer ?
#
loop_
_entity_poly.entity_id
_entity_poly.type
_entity_poly.pdbx_seq_one_letter_code
_entity_poly.pdbx_strand_id
1 'polypeptide(L)'
;MLGLMQDQPLLISGLIEFAARHHHDGEIVSRRVEGDVHRYTYREAAARSRRVANALDRLGLAFSDRVATLAWNGYRHFELYFGVAGSGRVVHTINPRLAPEQIVWIANHAEDRVLCFDTTFLPIVRAVWSKCTTVKQWVALCDGAALPADTGIDGLVAYEDWIGAESDAYRWPTFDERSAAALCYTSGTTGNPKGALYSHRSTILHAYGGALPDALGMSARDSILPVVPMFHVNAWGIPYGAAMTGAKLVFPGAALDGKSVYELIEAEKVTLAAGVPTVWLGLLNHMEQHGLRFSTLQRTVIGGSACPPAMITTFKDRYGVTVLHAWGMTEMSPLGTVCHLKNKHLGLDEAAQMAVLVKQGRAVYGVEMKIVDPEGRELPWDGRQSGDLLVKGPWIISSYFKGEGGDPLRHDADGDWFPTGDVATIDPDGFLQITDRSKDVIKSGGEWISTIDLENLAIAHPAVANAAVLGVPH
;
A
#
# COMPACT_ATOMS: atom_id res chain seq x y z
N MET A 1 -0.69 8.02 37.42
CA MET A 1 -0.08 9.35 37.10
C MET A 1 0.23 9.36 35.63
N LEU A 2 -0.22 10.38 34.89
CA LEU A 2 0.15 10.53 33.46
C LEU A 2 1.61 10.97 33.33
N GLY A 3 2.24 10.63 32.18
CA GLY A 3 3.55 11.14 31.83
C GLY A 3 3.50 12.65 31.58
N LEU A 4 4.64 13.33 31.73
CA LEU A 4 4.76 14.80 31.63
C LEU A 4 5.41 15.23 30.29
N MET A 5 5.23 14.45 29.23
CA MET A 5 5.65 14.81 27.88
C MET A 5 4.62 15.72 27.22
N GLN A 6 5.08 16.49 26.22
CA GLN A 6 4.19 17.34 25.43
C GLN A 6 3.14 16.49 24.70
N ASP A 7 1.88 16.93 24.78
CA ASP A 7 0.77 16.31 24.05
C ASP A 7 0.72 16.89 22.62
N GLN A 8 1.61 16.38 21.76
CA GLN A 8 1.73 16.78 20.36
C GLN A 8 1.05 15.71 19.48
N PRO A 9 -0.07 16.03 18.79
CA PRO A 9 -0.78 15.04 18.01
C PRO A 9 0.02 14.60 16.78
N LEU A 10 -0.06 13.31 16.45
CA LEU A 10 0.54 12.71 15.27
C LEU A 10 -0.31 13.00 14.04
N LEU A 11 -0.05 14.11 13.35
CA LEU A 11 -0.80 14.54 12.17
C LEU A 11 0.04 14.41 10.89
N ILE A 12 -0.59 13.96 9.80
CA ILE A 12 0.07 13.76 8.48
C ILE A 12 0.66 15.07 7.96
N SER A 13 0.04 16.23 8.24
CA SER A 13 0.63 17.54 7.92
C SER A 13 2.03 17.73 8.53
N GLY A 14 2.28 17.15 9.71
CA GLY A 14 3.59 17.18 10.34
C GLY A 14 4.68 16.47 9.55
N LEU A 15 4.35 15.41 8.80
CA LEU A 15 5.32 14.68 7.98
C LEU A 15 5.84 15.53 6.83
N ILE A 16 4.94 16.16 6.06
CA ILE A 16 5.34 16.94 4.90
C ILE A 16 6.06 18.24 5.31
N GLU A 17 5.66 18.86 6.41
CA GLU A 17 6.35 20.04 6.96
C GLU A 17 7.74 19.67 7.51
N PHE A 18 7.86 18.50 8.15
CA PHE A 18 9.17 17.97 8.57
C PHE A 18 10.08 17.74 7.37
N ALA A 19 9.58 17.05 6.33
CA ALA A 19 10.33 16.82 5.09
C ALA A 19 10.76 18.13 4.44
N ALA A 20 9.86 19.10 4.32
CA ALA A 20 10.15 20.42 3.75
C ALA A 20 11.21 21.23 4.53
N ARG A 21 11.31 21.01 5.84
CA ARG A 21 12.27 21.70 6.70
C ARG A 21 13.62 21.02 6.78
N HIS A 22 13.62 19.69 6.95
CA HIS A 22 14.84 18.92 7.27
C HIS A 22 15.42 18.18 6.06
N HIS A 23 14.60 17.94 5.02
CA HIS A 23 14.96 17.26 3.78
C HIS A 23 14.49 18.07 2.56
N HIS A 24 14.61 19.40 2.66
CA HIS A 24 14.03 20.37 1.73
C HIS A 24 14.44 20.17 0.28
N ASP A 25 15.62 19.64 0.04
CA ASP A 25 16.25 19.35 -1.25
C ASP A 25 16.10 17.88 -1.68
N GLY A 26 15.49 17.04 -0.84
CA GLY A 26 15.17 15.65 -1.18
C GLY A 26 14.24 15.60 -2.40
N GLU A 27 14.62 14.80 -3.39
CA GLU A 27 14.00 14.79 -4.71
C GLU A 27 12.80 13.84 -4.77
N ILE A 28 11.75 14.26 -5.46
CA ILE A 28 10.60 13.45 -5.85
C ILE A 28 10.51 13.48 -7.38
N VAL A 29 10.57 12.30 -7.99
CA VAL A 29 10.57 12.12 -9.44
C VAL A 29 9.31 11.39 -9.86
N SER A 30 8.66 11.83 -10.93
CA SER A 30 7.45 11.19 -11.45
C SER A 30 7.48 11.09 -12.96
N ARG A 31 7.30 9.90 -13.51
CA ARG A 31 6.85 9.75 -14.91
C ARG A 31 5.40 10.19 -14.98
N ARG A 32 5.12 11.21 -15.80
CA ARG A 32 3.77 11.72 -15.97
C ARG A 32 3.01 10.98 -17.07
N VAL A 33 1.68 11.01 -17.00
CA VAL A 33 0.82 10.51 -18.08
C VAL A 33 0.95 11.33 -19.35
N GLU A 34 1.44 12.58 -19.26
CA GLU A 34 1.79 13.45 -20.38
C GLU A 34 3.03 12.97 -21.16
N GLY A 35 3.79 12.01 -20.63
CA GLY A 35 4.90 11.34 -21.32
C GLY A 35 6.29 11.87 -20.98
N ASP A 36 6.40 12.89 -20.13
CA ASP A 36 7.66 13.44 -19.63
C ASP A 36 7.94 13.04 -18.19
N VAL A 37 9.02 13.58 -17.60
CA VAL A 37 9.43 13.35 -16.21
C VAL A 37 9.38 14.67 -15.46
N HIS A 38 8.53 14.70 -14.43
CA HIS A 38 8.48 15.80 -13.48
C HIS A 38 9.45 15.53 -12.32
N ARG A 39 10.19 16.58 -11.92
CA ARG A 39 11.14 16.56 -10.80
C ARG A 39 10.91 17.78 -9.93
N TYR A 40 10.82 17.57 -8.64
CA TYR A 40 10.72 18.62 -7.65
C TYR A 40 11.18 18.12 -6.28
N THR A 41 11.21 19.00 -5.31
CA THR A 41 11.72 18.74 -3.96
C THR A 41 10.60 18.61 -2.94
N TYR A 42 10.92 18.07 -1.74
CA TYR A 42 9.95 18.04 -0.62
C TYR A 42 9.47 19.44 -0.22
N ARG A 43 10.32 20.49 -0.37
CA ARG A 43 9.90 21.87 -0.13
C ARG A 43 8.79 22.29 -1.09
N GLU A 44 8.96 22.00 -2.36
CA GLU A 44 7.97 22.32 -3.39
C GLU A 44 6.70 21.46 -3.22
N ALA A 45 6.86 20.19 -2.88
CA ALA A 45 5.73 19.30 -2.58
C ALA A 45 4.87 19.82 -1.41
N ALA A 46 5.50 20.29 -0.34
CA ALA A 46 4.80 20.89 0.79
C ALA A 46 4.06 22.19 0.41
N ALA A 47 4.70 23.06 -0.37
CA ALA A 47 4.06 24.27 -0.88
C ALA A 47 2.83 23.94 -1.72
N ARG A 48 2.93 22.95 -2.61
CA ARG A 48 1.82 22.51 -3.47
C ARG A 48 0.73 21.79 -2.68
N SER A 49 1.07 20.99 -1.65
CA SER A 49 0.10 20.39 -0.74
C SER A 49 -0.72 21.45 0.02
N ARG A 50 -0.10 22.57 0.40
CA ARG A 50 -0.81 23.71 0.99
C ARG A 50 -1.76 24.38 0.00
N ARG A 51 -1.39 24.48 -1.29
CA ARG A 51 -2.31 24.96 -2.34
C ARG A 51 -3.52 24.03 -2.51
N VAL A 52 -3.32 22.71 -2.45
CA VAL A 52 -4.43 21.74 -2.43
C VAL A 52 -5.37 22.04 -1.27
N ALA A 53 -4.85 22.24 -0.05
CA ALA A 53 -5.66 22.54 1.12
C ALA A 53 -6.48 23.83 0.93
N ASN A 54 -5.87 24.91 0.39
CA ASN A 54 -6.58 26.16 0.07
C ASN A 54 -7.67 25.97 -0.99
N ALA A 55 -7.40 25.15 -2.04
CA ALA A 55 -8.41 24.85 -3.06
C ALA A 55 -9.62 24.09 -2.49
N LEU A 56 -9.40 23.18 -1.54
CA LEU A 56 -10.47 22.48 -0.83
C LEU A 56 -11.27 23.40 0.10
N ASP A 57 -10.59 24.34 0.77
CA ASP A 57 -11.28 25.38 1.59
C ASP A 57 -12.13 26.29 0.72
N ARG A 58 -11.65 26.70 -0.46
CA ARG A 58 -12.43 27.51 -1.42
C ARG A 58 -13.69 26.78 -1.92
N LEU A 59 -13.64 25.44 -2.05
CA LEU A 59 -14.82 24.65 -2.37
C LEU A 59 -15.78 24.47 -1.18
N GLY A 60 -15.41 24.93 0.00
CA GLY A 60 -16.22 24.81 1.22
C GLY A 60 -16.34 23.38 1.75
N LEU A 61 -15.35 22.53 1.52
CA LEU A 61 -15.34 21.17 2.08
C LEU A 61 -15.23 21.23 3.60
N ALA A 62 -16.09 20.48 4.26
CA ALA A 62 -16.09 20.34 5.70
C ALA A 62 -14.97 19.39 6.20
N PHE A 63 -14.73 19.42 7.51
CA PHE A 63 -13.89 18.43 8.18
C PHE A 63 -14.42 17.00 7.92
N SER A 64 -13.54 16.08 7.65
CA SER A 64 -13.84 14.68 7.29
C SER A 64 -14.58 14.48 5.96
N ASP A 65 -14.81 15.49 5.12
CA ASP A 65 -15.27 15.27 3.75
C ASP A 65 -14.23 14.45 2.96
N ARG A 66 -14.70 13.59 2.04
CA ARG A 66 -13.84 12.70 1.26
C ARG A 66 -13.50 13.31 -0.08
N VAL A 67 -12.22 13.16 -0.43
CA VAL A 67 -11.65 13.52 -1.73
C VAL A 67 -11.16 12.24 -2.40
N ALA A 68 -11.87 11.80 -3.43
CA ALA A 68 -11.55 10.56 -4.14
C ALA A 68 -10.42 10.76 -5.16
N THR A 69 -9.66 9.70 -5.40
CA THR A 69 -8.62 9.64 -6.43
C THR A 69 -8.75 8.38 -7.27
N LEU A 70 -8.70 8.55 -8.60
CA LEU A 70 -8.52 7.49 -9.61
C LEU A 70 -7.18 7.80 -10.31
N ALA A 71 -6.05 7.42 -9.69
CA ALA A 71 -4.76 7.94 -10.11
C ALA A 71 -3.64 6.91 -9.99
N TRP A 72 -2.69 6.97 -10.93
CA TRP A 72 -1.42 6.27 -10.83
C TRP A 72 -0.51 6.86 -9.75
N ASN A 73 0.63 6.21 -9.52
CA ASN A 73 1.67 6.77 -8.66
C ASN A 73 2.33 7.96 -9.35
N GLY A 74 2.17 9.13 -8.78
CA GLY A 74 2.69 10.37 -9.32
C GLY A 74 2.66 11.50 -8.30
N TYR A 75 3.35 12.60 -8.61
CA TYR A 75 3.52 13.73 -7.71
C TYR A 75 2.20 14.42 -7.33
N ARG A 76 1.25 14.55 -8.29
CA ARG A 76 -0.07 15.15 -8.02
C ARG A 76 -0.88 14.30 -7.04
N HIS A 77 -0.82 12.98 -7.18
CA HIS A 77 -1.45 12.06 -6.22
C HIS A 77 -0.77 12.13 -4.84
N PHE A 78 0.56 12.27 -4.81
CA PHE A 78 1.32 12.48 -3.58
C PHE A 78 0.90 13.77 -2.85
N GLU A 79 0.76 14.88 -3.57
CA GLU A 79 0.31 16.16 -3.02
C GLU A 79 -1.10 16.06 -2.42
N LEU A 80 -2.00 15.30 -3.07
CA LEU A 80 -3.34 15.04 -2.55
C LEU A 80 -3.30 14.28 -1.22
N TYR A 81 -2.38 13.34 -1.03
CA TYR A 81 -2.24 12.63 0.25
C TYR A 81 -2.02 13.57 1.42
N PHE A 82 -1.16 14.55 1.24
CA PHE A 82 -0.81 15.50 2.30
C PHE A 82 -1.76 16.69 2.36
N GLY A 83 -2.16 17.23 1.21
CA GLY A 83 -3.07 18.38 1.15
C GLY A 83 -4.46 18.07 1.68
N VAL A 84 -5.00 16.92 1.31
CA VAL A 84 -6.33 16.47 1.76
C VAL A 84 -6.29 16.09 3.25
N ALA A 85 -5.47 15.12 3.62
CA ALA A 85 -5.43 14.65 5.00
C ALA A 85 -4.94 15.75 5.95
N GLY A 86 -3.89 16.49 5.60
CA GLY A 86 -3.35 17.56 6.43
C GLY A 86 -4.36 18.65 6.74
N SER A 87 -5.31 18.92 5.85
CA SER A 87 -6.40 19.91 6.06
C SER A 87 -7.62 19.34 6.80
N GLY A 88 -7.55 18.11 7.32
CA GLY A 88 -8.61 17.48 8.09
C GLY A 88 -9.71 16.82 7.23
N ARG A 89 -9.44 16.60 5.93
CA ARG A 89 -10.30 15.82 5.03
C ARG A 89 -9.72 14.41 4.87
N VAL A 90 -10.45 13.54 4.17
CA VAL A 90 -10.08 12.13 4.01
C VAL A 90 -9.74 11.85 2.55
N VAL A 91 -8.52 11.43 2.26
CA VAL A 91 -8.16 10.96 0.93
C VAL A 91 -8.77 9.57 0.71
N HIS A 92 -9.58 9.43 -0.35
CA HIS A 92 -10.21 8.17 -0.69
C HIS A 92 -9.59 7.64 -1.99
N THR A 93 -8.79 6.59 -1.89
CA THR A 93 -8.13 6.01 -3.04
C THR A 93 -9.00 4.92 -3.66
N ILE A 94 -9.42 5.11 -4.92
CA ILE A 94 -10.26 4.18 -5.65
C ILE A 94 -9.39 3.40 -6.65
N ASN A 95 -9.52 2.08 -6.64
CA ASN A 95 -8.84 1.23 -7.60
C ASN A 95 -9.48 1.37 -9.00
N PRO A 96 -8.77 1.90 -10.00
CA PRO A 96 -9.32 2.11 -11.34
C PRO A 96 -9.57 0.83 -12.15
N ARG A 97 -9.16 -0.33 -11.63
CA ARG A 97 -9.38 -1.64 -12.24
C ARG A 97 -10.73 -2.25 -11.86
N LEU A 98 -11.49 -1.59 -10.98
CA LEU A 98 -12.83 -2.01 -10.62
C LEU A 98 -13.82 -1.77 -11.77
N ALA A 99 -14.90 -2.55 -11.80
CA ALA A 99 -15.99 -2.31 -12.74
C ALA A 99 -16.62 -0.93 -12.49
N PRO A 100 -17.10 -0.23 -13.55
CA PRO A 100 -17.70 1.10 -13.42
C PRO A 100 -18.80 1.18 -12.35
N GLU A 101 -19.64 0.15 -12.25
CA GLU A 101 -20.71 0.08 -11.26
C GLU A 101 -20.19 0.04 -9.82
N GLN A 102 -19.07 -0.64 -9.60
CA GLN A 102 -18.40 -0.66 -8.31
C GLN A 102 -17.80 0.71 -7.96
N ILE A 103 -17.20 1.39 -8.93
CA ILE A 103 -16.67 2.76 -8.75
C ILE A 103 -17.81 3.71 -8.36
N VAL A 104 -18.95 3.65 -9.05
CA VAL A 104 -20.15 4.47 -8.71
C VAL A 104 -20.63 4.15 -7.30
N TRP A 105 -20.72 2.87 -6.96
CA TRP A 105 -21.17 2.47 -5.63
C TRP A 105 -20.24 2.98 -4.54
N ILE A 106 -18.93 2.78 -4.70
CA ILE A 106 -17.91 3.22 -3.75
C ILE A 106 -17.93 4.74 -3.56
N ALA A 107 -17.95 5.50 -4.68
CA ALA A 107 -17.95 6.97 -4.63
C ALA A 107 -19.19 7.53 -3.93
N ASN A 108 -20.36 6.98 -4.19
CA ASN A 108 -21.61 7.39 -3.54
C ASN A 108 -21.66 6.92 -2.08
N HIS A 109 -21.23 5.68 -1.79
CA HIS A 109 -21.18 5.15 -0.43
C HIS A 109 -20.20 5.95 0.44
N ALA A 110 -19.02 6.31 -0.09
CA ALA A 110 -18.06 7.18 0.59
C ALA A 110 -18.57 8.63 0.68
N GLU A 111 -19.58 9.02 -0.09
CA GLU A 111 -20.06 10.40 -0.21
C GLU A 111 -18.93 11.36 -0.63
N ASP A 112 -18.17 10.97 -1.63
CA ASP A 112 -17.06 11.77 -2.15
C ASP A 112 -17.55 13.13 -2.63
N ARG A 113 -16.83 14.19 -2.26
CA ARG A 113 -17.16 15.58 -2.65
C ARG A 113 -16.36 16.06 -3.85
N VAL A 114 -15.13 15.58 -3.97
CA VAL A 114 -14.23 15.86 -5.10
C VAL A 114 -13.72 14.53 -5.61
N LEU A 115 -13.56 14.40 -6.93
CA LEU A 115 -12.88 13.26 -7.53
C LEU A 115 -11.77 13.75 -8.47
N CYS A 116 -10.54 13.39 -8.15
CA CYS A 116 -9.35 13.67 -8.92
C CYS A 116 -8.95 12.43 -9.72
N PHE A 117 -8.60 12.55 -11.01
CA PHE A 117 -8.27 11.38 -11.82
C PHE A 117 -7.20 11.67 -12.86
N ASP A 118 -6.34 10.68 -13.15
CA ASP A 118 -5.42 10.75 -14.29
C ASP A 118 -6.18 10.66 -15.60
N THR A 119 -5.74 11.43 -16.60
CA THR A 119 -6.41 11.52 -17.91
C THR A 119 -6.52 10.19 -18.66
N THR A 120 -5.67 9.22 -18.34
CA THR A 120 -5.78 7.84 -18.82
C THR A 120 -7.08 7.15 -18.39
N PHE A 121 -7.70 7.61 -17.30
CA PHE A 121 -8.99 7.10 -16.81
C PHE A 121 -10.21 7.91 -17.28
N LEU A 122 -10.02 8.91 -18.15
CA LEU A 122 -11.12 9.70 -18.70
C LEU A 122 -12.26 8.85 -19.31
N PRO A 123 -12.01 7.74 -20.04
CA PRO A 123 -13.08 6.89 -20.53
C PRO A 123 -13.96 6.28 -19.41
N ILE A 124 -13.33 5.85 -18.32
CA ILE A 124 -14.05 5.33 -17.14
C ILE A 124 -14.85 6.44 -16.48
N VAL A 125 -14.24 7.60 -16.28
CA VAL A 125 -14.89 8.75 -15.62
C VAL A 125 -16.08 9.24 -16.44
N ARG A 126 -15.98 9.29 -17.78
CA ARG A 126 -17.11 9.59 -18.66
C ARG A 126 -18.30 8.63 -18.48
N ALA A 127 -18.05 7.37 -18.18
CA ALA A 127 -19.09 6.37 -17.98
C ALA A 127 -19.79 6.47 -16.61
N VAL A 128 -19.13 7.08 -15.61
CA VAL A 128 -19.58 7.06 -14.22
C VAL A 128 -19.95 8.44 -13.64
N TRP A 129 -19.42 9.55 -14.17
CA TRP A 129 -19.49 10.86 -13.53
C TRP A 129 -20.91 11.33 -13.19
N SER A 130 -21.86 11.15 -14.13
CA SER A 130 -23.25 11.56 -13.90
C SER A 130 -24.00 10.68 -12.89
N LYS A 131 -23.45 9.53 -12.54
CA LYS A 131 -23.99 8.59 -11.54
C LYS A 131 -23.39 8.77 -10.16
N CYS A 132 -22.23 9.46 -10.06
CA CYS A 132 -21.59 9.80 -8.78
C CYS A 132 -22.21 11.08 -8.21
N THR A 133 -23.42 10.95 -7.64
CA THR A 133 -24.29 12.09 -7.29
C THR A 133 -23.79 12.96 -6.15
N THR A 134 -22.82 12.49 -5.38
CA THR A 134 -22.24 13.22 -4.23
C THR A 134 -21.05 14.10 -4.64
N VAL A 135 -20.42 13.79 -5.79
CA VAL A 135 -19.24 14.52 -6.29
C VAL A 135 -19.67 15.87 -6.86
N LYS A 136 -19.09 16.94 -6.31
CA LYS A 136 -19.38 18.33 -6.70
C LYS A 136 -18.31 18.91 -7.62
N GLN A 137 -17.08 18.41 -7.55
CA GLN A 137 -15.96 18.88 -8.35
C GLN A 137 -15.18 17.71 -8.93
N TRP A 138 -14.94 17.76 -10.24
CA TRP A 138 -14.10 16.84 -10.97
C TRP A 138 -12.80 17.52 -11.35
N VAL A 139 -11.66 16.83 -11.13
CA VAL A 139 -10.31 17.38 -11.36
C VAL A 139 -9.51 16.37 -12.17
N ALA A 140 -9.05 16.75 -13.34
CA ALA A 140 -8.12 15.96 -14.14
C ALA A 140 -6.68 16.23 -13.67
N LEU A 141 -5.92 15.20 -13.31
CA LEU A 141 -4.53 15.31 -12.85
C LEU A 141 -3.58 15.58 -14.04
N CYS A 142 -3.72 16.74 -14.65
CA CYS A 142 -2.92 17.16 -15.80
C CYS A 142 -2.63 18.66 -15.77
N ASP A 143 -1.75 19.09 -16.70
CA ASP A 143 -1.55 20.48 -17.02
C ASP A 143 -2.79 21.02 -17.78
N GLY A 144 -3.12 22.31 -17.64
CA GLY A 144 -4.28 22.90 -18.31
C GLY A 144 -4.26 22.70 -19.83
N ALA A 145 -3.10 22.82 -20.45
CA ALA A 145 -2.92 22.59 -21.89
C ALA A 145 -3.08 21.13 -22.32
N ALA A 146 -2.96 20.16 -21.37
CA ALA A 146 -3.13 18.74 -21.64
C ALA A 146 -4.58 18.26 -21.41
N LEU A 147 -5.48 19.12 -20.89
CA LEU A 147 -6.88 18.80 -20.72
C LEU A 147 -7.57 18.77 -22.08
N PRO A 148 -8.21 17.63 -22.51
CA PRO A 148 -8.95 17.57 -23.75
C PRO A 148 -10.07 18.63 -23.82
N ALA A 149 -10.27 19.26 -24.95
CA ALA A 149 -11.26 20.32 -25.14
C ALA A 149 -12.72 19.82 -24.96
N ASP A 150 -12.98 18.58 -25.37
CA ASP A 150 -14.29 17.92 -25.19
C ASP A 150 -14.15 16.70 -24.29
N THR A 151 -14.38 16.91 -23.02
CA THR A 151 -14.31 15.84 -22.00
C THR A 151 -15.68 15.20 -21.76
N GLY A 152 -16.78 15.87 -22.09
CA GLY A 152 -18.15 15.43 -21.78
C GLY A 152 -18.46 15.41 -20.27
N ILE A 153 -17.68 16.12 -19.45
CA ILE A 153 -17.84 16.21 -18.00
C ILE A 153 -17.99 17.67 -17.62
N ASP A 154 -19.15 18.05 -17.09
CA ASP A 154 -19.44 19.43 -16.73
C ASP A 154 -18.58 19.88 -15.54
N GLY A 155 -18.00 21.08 -15.65
CA GLY A 155 -17.20 21.68 -14.58
C GLY A 155 -15.86 20.98 -14.29
N LEU A 156 -15.37 20.12 -15.20
CA LEU A 156 -14.05 19.51 -15.08
C LEU A 156 -12.96 20.59 -15.20
N VAL A 157 -12.00 20.55 -14.28
CA VAL A 157 -10.83 21.45 -14.28
C VAL A 157 -9.53 20.65 -14.33
N ALA A 158 -8.48 21.24 -14.88
CA ALA A 158 -7.14 20.68 -14.79
C ALA A 158 -6.55 20.95 -13.41
N TYR A 159 -5.81 20.00 -12.88
CA TYR A 159 -5.21 20.08 -11.55
C TYR A 159 -4.28 21.27 -11.39
N GLU A 160 -3.41 21.52 -12.39
CA GLU A 160 -2.44 22.63 -12.30
C GLU A 160 -3.13 23.99 -12.29
N ASP A 161 -4.24 24.15 -13.02
CA ASP A 161 -5.05 25.37 -12.99
C ASP A 161 -5.83 25.48 -11.67
N TRP A 162 -6.34 24.37 -11.17
CA TRP A 162 -7.13 24.31 -9.93
C TRP A 162 -6.34 24.76 -8.71
N ILE A 163 -5.08 24.31 -8.57
CA ILE A 163 -4.21 24.71 -7.46
C ILE A 163 -3.33 25.90 -7.78
N GLY A 164 -3.12 26.22 -9.07
CA GLY A 164 -2.21 27.26 -9.53
C GLY A 164 -2.60 28.66 -9.07
N ALA A 165 -3.89 28.93 -8.91
CA ALA A 165 -4.42 30.19 -8.41
C ALA A 165 -4.34 30.34 -6.87
N GLU A 166 -3.99 29.25 -6.17
CA GLU A 166 -4.00 29.24 -4.69
C GLU A 166 -2.67 29.68 -4.10
N SER A 167 -2.76 30.31 -2.92
CA SER A 167 -1.59 30.61 -2.10
C SER A 167 -0.94 29.32 -1.56
N ASP A 168 0.38 29.32 -1.44
CA ASP A 168 1.12 28.29 -0.70
C ASP A 168 1.24 28.60 0.80
N ALA A 169 0.67 29.70 1.26
CA ALA A 169 0.51 30.02 2.67
C ALA A 169 -0.78 29.35 3.18
N TYR A 170 -0.61 28.35 4.01
CA TYR A 170 -1.70 27.61 4.66
C TYR A 170 -1.30 27.25 6.08
N ARG A 171 -2.18 27.51 7.05
CA ARG A 171 -1.97 27.08 8.42
C ARG A 171 -2.72 25.78 8.67
N TRP A 172 -1.97 24.70 8.76
CA TRP A 172 -2.54 23.40 9.05
C TRP A 172 -3.33 23.42 10.36
N PRO A 173 -4.58 22.93 10.37
CA PRO A 173 -5.36 22.80 11.59
C PRO A 173 -4.76 21.74 12.52
N THR A 174 -4.96 21.93 13.82
CA THR A 174 -4.63 20.92 14.85
C THR A 174 -5.92 20.29 15.33
N PHE A 175 -5.96 18.96 15.36
CA PHE A 175 -7.13 18.18 15.75
C PHE A 175 -6.69 16.82 16.33
N ASP A 176 -7.66 16.02 16.80
CA ASP A 176 -7.39 14.69 17.36
C ASP A 176 -6.74 13.77 16.31
N GLU A 177 -5.59 13.19 16.64
CA GLU A 177 -4.84 12.27 15.76
C GLU A 177 -5.62 11.00 15.38
N ARG A 178 -6.70 10.67 16.09
CA ARG A 178 -7.61 9.57 15.76
C ARG A 178 -8.61 9.92 14.67
N SER A 179 -8.63 11.17 14.21
CA SER A 179 -9.45 11.58 13.06
C SER A 179 -9.04 10.82 11.80
N ALA A 180 -10.02 10.58 10.94
CA ALA A 180 -9.81 9.89 9.67
C ALA A 180 -8.88 10.68 8.73
N ALA A 181 -7.99 9.97 8.07
CA ALA A 181 -7.01 10.51 7.12
C ALA A 181 -7.13 9.90 5.72
N ALA A 182 -7.36 8.59 5.64
CA ALA A 182 -7.49 7.89 4.37
C ALA A 182 -8.57 6.80 4.43
N LEU A 183 -9.22 6.55 3.29
CA LEU A 183 -10.21 5.51 3.10
C LEU A 183 -9.79 4.62 1.93
N CYS A 184 -9.69 3.32 2.17
CA CYS A 184 -9.37 2.32 1.16
C CYS A 184 -10.42 1.21 1.18
N TYR A 185 -11.03 0.93 0.02
CA TYR A 185 -11.98 -0.18 -0.08
C TYR A 185 -11.26 -1.49 -0.40
N THR A 186 -11.71 -2.57 0.24
CA THR A 186 -11.28 -3.92 -0.10
C THR A 186 -11.91 -4.35 -1.43
N SER A 187 -11.29 -5.28 -2.13
CA SER A 187 -11.80 -5.79 -3.42
C SER A 187 -13.06 -6.65 -3.31
N GLY A 188 -13.54 -6.92 -2.09
CA GLY A 188 -14.74 -7.70 -1.79
C GLY A 188 -14.94 -8.93 -2.68
N THR A 189 -14.50 -10.10 -2.27
CA THR A 189 -14.73 -11.34 -3.04
C THR A 189 -16.17 -11.85 -2.95
N THR A 190 -16.94 -11.35 -1.98
CA THR A 190 -18.34 -11.71 -1.75
C THR A 190 -19.10 -10.47 -1.26
N GLY A 191 -19.92 -9.86 -2.12
CA GLY A 191 -20.70 -8.67 -1.79
C GLY A 191 -20.05 -7.34 -2.18
N ASN A 192 -20.56 -6.24 -1.63
CA ASN A 192 -20.02 -4.91 -1.87
C ASN A 192 -18.64 -4.73 -1.21
N PRO A 193 -17.74 -3.94 -1.82
CA PRO A 193 -16.47 -3.59 -1.21
C PRO A 193 -16.65 -2.94 0.17
N LYS A 194 -15.82 -3.27 1.15
CA LYS A 194 -15.86 -2.67 2.49
C LYS A 194 -14.75 -1.64 2.65
N GLY A 195 -15.03 -0.51 3.26
CA GLY A 195 -14.06 0.55 3.47
C GLY A 195 -13.27 0.38 4.76
N ALA A 196 -11.94 0.34 4.67
CA ALA A 196 -11.04 0.49 5.81
C ALA A 196 -10.66 1.97 5.96
N LEU A 197 -11.00 2.55 7.11
CA LEU A 197 -10.82 3.97 7.39
C LEU A 197 -9.63 4.19 8.33
N TYR A 198 -8.51 4.67 7.78
CA TYR A 198 -7.27 4.90 8.53
C TYR A 198 -7.30 6.26 9.21
N SER A 199 -6.80 6.33 10.45
CA SER A 199 -6.60 7.59 11.16
C SER A 199 -5.21 8.19 10.86
N HIS A 200 -5.02 9.46 11.21
CA HIS A 200 -3.70 10.10 11.21
C HIS A 200 -2.72 9.31 12.08
N ARG A 201 -3.14 8.99 13.32
CA ARG A 201 -2.36 8.19 14.26
C ARG A 201 -1.93 6.85 13.68
N SER A 202 -2.88 6.05 13.15
CA SER A 202 -2.56 4.73 12.61
C SER A 202 -1.60 4.82 11.43
N THR A 203 -1.78 5.80 10.54
CA THR A 203 -0.93 6.03 9.37
C THR A 203 0.52 6.38 9.78
N ILE A 204 0.68 7.26 10.78
CA ILE A 204 2.02 7.66 11.24
C ILE A 204 2.71 6.53 12.01
N LEU A 205 2.00 5.82 12.90
CA LEU A 205 2.56 4.65 13.59
C LEU A 205 2.96 3.54 12.61
N HIS A 206 2.14 3.29 11.58
CA HIS A 206 2.48 2.37 10.50
C HIS A 206 3.74 2.84 9.73
N ALA A 207 3.87 4.13 9.44
CA ALA A 207 5.06 4.68 8.78
C ALA A 207 6.32 4.53 9.65
N TYR A 208 6.22 4.76 10.97
CA TYR A 208 7.31 4.46 11.91
C TYR A 208 7.67 2.97 11.90
N GLY A 209 6.67 2.10 12.01
CA GLY A 209 6.87 0.65 11.95
C GLY A 209 7.55 0.21 10.66
N GLY A 210 7.08 0.72 9.51
CA GLY A 210 7.66 0.44 8.20
C GLY A 210 9.09 0.95 8.03
N ALA A 211 9.46 2.06 8.66
CA ALA A 211 10.82 2.62 8.59
C ALA A 211 11.85 1.88 9.45
N LEU A 212 11.44 1.01 10.38
CA LEU A 212 12.36 0.24 11.21
C LEU A 212 13.32 -0.63 10.36
N PRO A 213 14.55 -0.86 10.84
CA PRO A 213 15.57 -1.66 10.12
C PRO A 213 15.10 -3.07 9.76
N ASP A 214 14.34 -3.74 10.66
CA ASP A 214 13.79 -5.08 10.45
C ASP A 214 12.39 -5.06 9.78
N ALA A 215 12.03 -3.94 9.15
CA ALA A 215 10.87 -3.80 8.29
C ALA A 215 11.32 -3.42 6.87
N LEU A 216 10.92 -2.27 6.30
CA LEU A 216 11.43 -1.83 5.00
C LEU A 216 12.80 -1.13 5.11
N GLY A 217 13.16 -0.66 6.31
CA GLY A 217 14.45 -0.03 6.59
C GLY A 217 14.70 1.26 5.80
N MET A 218 13.66 2.09 5.65
CA MET A 218 13.74 3.34 4.86
C MET A 218 14.64 4.37 5.53
N SER A 219 15.46 5.06 4.74
CA SER A 219 16.36 6.12 5.21
C SER A 219 16.56 7.22 4.17
N ALA A 220 17.10 8.37 4.60
CA ALA A 220 17.46 9.48 3.70
C ALA A 220 18.52 9.12 2.64
N ARG A 221 19.15 7.95 2.74
CA ARG A 221 20.12 7.45 1.76
C ARG A 221 19.48 6.66 0.64
N ASP A 222 18.17 6.39 0.75
CA ASP A 222 17.46 5.58 -0.22
C ASP A 222 16.88 6.42 -1.35
N SER A 223 16.86 5.80 -2.53
CA SER A 223 15.98 6.15 -3.64
C SER A 223 14.93 5.04 -3.75
N ILE A 224 13.67 5.37 -3.47
CA ILE A 224 12.60 4.39 -3.29
C ILE A 224 11.64 4.44 -4.47
N LEU A 225 11.39 3.28 -5.09
CA LEU A 225 10.41 3.09 -6.17
C LEU A 225 9.24 2.23 -5.68
N PRO A 226 8.13 2.82 -5.24
CA PRO A 226 6.90 2.07 -5.01
C PRO A 226 6.23 1.74 -6.35
N VAL A 227 6.42 0.50 -6.84
CA VAL A 227 5.65 -0.02 -7.97
C VAL A 227 4.25 -0.42 -7.52
N VAL A 228 4.10 -0.76 -6.23
CA VAL A 228 2.80 -0.94 -5.59
C VAL A 228 1.96 0.33 -5.70
N PRO A 229 0.68 0.21 -6.12
CA PRO A 229 -0.09 1.38 -6.48
C PRO A 229 -0.53 2.21 -5.27
N MET A 230 -0.47 3.53 -5.41
CA MET A 230 -1.01 4.48 -4.44
C MET A 230 -2.54 4.36 -4.31
N PHE A 231 -3.24 3.94 -5.36
CA PHE A 231 -4.67 3.70 -5.31
C PHE A 231 -5.07 2.44 -4.51
N HIS A 232 -4.10 1.65 -4.05
CA HIS A 232 -4.34 0.44 -3.26
C HIS A 232 -3.48 0.48 -1.99
N VAL A 233 -4.15 0.52 -0.84
CA VAL A 233 -3.51 0.55 0.49
C VAL A 233 -2.39 1.59 0.58
N ASN A 234 -2.58 2.75 -0.08
CA ASN A 234 -1.69 3.90 -0.07
C ASN A 234 -0.23 3.56 -0.39
N ALA A 235 0.02 2.70 -1.40
CA ALA A 235 1.36 2.21 -1.76
C ALA A 235 2.13 1.67 -0.54
N TRP A 236 1.45 0.91 0.32
CA TRP A 236 2.00 0.29 1.53
C TRP A 236 2.61 1.29 2.52
N GLY A 237 2.09 2.52 2.54
CA GLY A 237 2.56 3.59 3.42
C GLY A 237 3.90 4.20 3.04
N ILE A 238 4.51 3.76 1.94
CA ILE A 238 5.83 4.25 1.47
C ILE A 238 5.85 5.78 1.29
N PRO A 239 4.82 6.44 0.71
CA PRO A 239 4.82 7.91 0.58
C PRO A 239 4.96 8.65 1.92
N TYR A 240 4.34 8.14 2.97
CA TYR A 240 4.43 8.71 4.32
C TYR A 240 5.80 8.41 4.96
N GLY A 241 6.28 7.17 4.84
CA GLY A 241 7.58 6.76 5.36
C GLY A 241 8.75 7.50 4.68
N ALA A 242 8.65 7.73 3.37
CA ALA A 242 9.67 8.49 2.63
C ALA A 242 9.71 9.97 3.07
N ALA A 243 8.55 10.62 3.26
CA ALA A 243 8.50 11.97 3.81
C ALA A 243 9.07 12.04 5.24
N MET A 244 8.81 11.01 6.06
CA MET A 244 9.34 10.90 7.42
C MET A 244 10.87 10.79 7.45
N THR A 245 11.45 10.02 6.54
CA THR A 245 12.89 9.73 6.51
C THR A 245 13.70 10.62 5.58
N GLY A 246 13.04 11.38 4.67
CA GLY A 246 13.70 12.18 3.65
C GLY A 246 14.27 11.37 2.49
N ALA A 247 13.78 10.15 2.27
CA ALA A 247 14.19 9.33 1.13
C ALA A 247 13.75 9.96 -0.20
N LYS A 248 14.58 9.82 -1.24
CA LYS A 248 14.15 10.14 -2.61
C LYS A 248 13.00 9.25 -3.02
N LEU A 249 11.94 9.83 -3.58
CA LEU A 249 10.80 9.09 -4.13
C LEU A 249 10.83 9.09 -5.65
N VAL A 250 10.54 7.92 -6.23
CA VAL A 250 10.47 7.74 -7.68
C VAL A 250 9.13 7.09 -8.03
N PHE A 251 8.26 7.81 -8.71
CA PHE A 251 6.94 7.33 -9.11
C PHE A 251 6.92 6.85 -10.56
N PRO A 252 6.50 5.60 -10.81
CA PRO A 252 6.58 5.00 -12.15
C PRO A 252 5.49 5.49 -13.11
N GLY A 253 4.43 6.14 -12.63
CA GLY A 253 3.25 6.45 -13.44
C GLY A 253 2.51 5.18 -13.88
N ALA A 254 2.05 5.16 -15.14
CA ALA A 254 1.26 4.06 -15.69
C ALA A 254 2.09 2.90 -16.26
N ALA A 255 3.37 3.11 -16.59
CA ALA A 255 4.22 2.15 -17.28
C ALA A 255 4.91 1.21 -16.30
N LEU A 256 4.35 0.01 -16.10
CA LEU A 256 4.78 -0.99 -15.12
C LEU A 256 5.33 -2.28 -15.77
N ASP A 257 5.58 -2.27 -17.09
CA ASP A 257 6.23 -3.37 -17.78
C ASP A 257 7.72 -3.50 -17.38
N GLY A 258 8.31 -4.67 -17.63
CA GLY A 258 9.67 -4.99 -17.18
C GLY A 258 10.73 -4.01 -17.69
N LYS A 259 10.62 -3.55 -18.94
CA LYS A 259 11.54 -2.57 -19.54
C LYS A 259 11.41 -1.21 -18.83
N SER A 260 10.20 -0.70 -18.73
CA SER A 260 9.91 0.60 -18.13
C SER A 260 10.35 0.69 -16.67
N VAL A 261 10.13 -0.39 -15.90
CA VAL A 261 10.57 -0.48 -14.50
C VAL A 261 12.09 -0.55 -14.40
N TYR A 262 12.77 -1.36 -15.24
CA TYR A 262 14.21 -1.44 -15.27
C TYR A 262 14.87 -0.09 -15.59
N GLU A 263 14.41 0.57 -16.65
CA GLU A 263 14.95 1.88 -17.07
C GLU A 263 14.81 2.92 -15.95
N LEU A 264 13.72 2.89 -15.21
CA LEU A 264 13.51 3.83 -14.10
C LEU A 264 14.40 3.50 -12.90
N ILE A 265 14.58 2.21 -12.56
CA ILE A 265 15.50 1.78 -11.51
C ILE A 265 16.92 2.30 -11.78
N GLU A 266 17.41 2.12 -13.00
CA GLU A 266 18.77 2.53 -13.38
C GLU A 266 18.92 4.04 -13.48
N ALA A 267 17.97 4.73 -14.14
CA ALA A 267 18.02 6.18 -14.32
C ALA A 267 17.99 6.94 -12.98
N GLU A 268 17.17 6.47 -12.03
CA GLU A 268 16.96 7.15 -10.75
C GLU A 268 17.80 6.56 -9.60
N LYS A 269 18.68 5.61 -9.92
CA LYS A 269 19.57 4.94 -8.95
C LYS A 269 18.80 4.38 -7.75
N VAL A 270 17.71 3.67 -8.03
CA VAL A 270 16.84 3.10 -7.01
C VAL A 270 17.60 2.09 -6.16
N THR A 271 17.48 2.22 -4.84
CA THR A 271 18.10 1.32 -3.85
C THR A 271 17.08 0.38 -3.20
N LEU A 272 15.83 0.81 -3.12
CA LEU A 272 14.70 0.05 -2.58
C LEU A 272 13.52 0.14 -3.54
N ALA A 273 12.97 -1.00 -3.92
CA ALA A 273 11.72 -1.05 -4.69
C ALA A 273 10.68 -1.92 -3.99
N ALA A 274 9.39 -1.66 -4.24
CA ALA A 274 8.30 -2.44 -3.66
C ALA A 274 7.28 -2.81 -4.74
N GLY A 275 6.95 -4.09 -4.85
CA GLY A 275 6.05 -4.58 -5.88
C GLY A 275 5.47 -5.96 -5.58
N VAL A 276 4.52 -6.36 -6.41
CA VAL A 276 3.92 -7.70 -6.38
C VAL A 276 4.70 -8.67 -7.28
N PRO A 277 4.62 -10.00 -7.04
CA PRO A 277 5.41 -10.98 -7.80
C PRO A 277 5.25 -10.89 -9.31
N THR A 278 4.06 -10.59 -9.82
CA THR A 278 3.80 -10.49 -11.27
C THR A 278 4.60 -9.38 -11.96
N VAL A 279 4.81 -8.25 -11.30
CA VAL A 279 5.64 -7.15 -11.81
C VAL A 279 7.11 -7.57 -11.83
N TRP A 280 7.57 -8.20 -10.75
CA TRP A 280 8.95 -8.66 -10.64
C TRP A 280 9.27 -9.76 -11.64
N LEU A 281 8.34 -10.66 -11.92
CA LEU A 281 8.49 -11.66 -12.96
C LEU A 281 8.71 -11.00 -14.33
N GLY A 282 7.91 -9.99 -14.68
CA GLY A 282 8.08 -9.22 -15.91
C GLY A 282 9.44 -8.53 -16.00
N LEU A 283 9.92 -7.95 -14.90
CA LEU A 283 11.23 -7.31 -14.80
C LEU A 283 12.37 -8.31 -14.95
N LEU A 284 12.34 -9.42 -14.21
CA LEU A 284 13.38 -10.46 -14.28
C LEU A 284 13.47 -11.10 -15.67
N ASN A 285 12.34 -11.38 -16.32
CA ASN A 285 12.29 -11.89 -17.68
C ASN A 285 12.91 -10.90 -18.68
N HIS A 286 12.59 -9.62 -18.57
CA HIS A 286 13.19 -8.58 -19.42
C HIS A 286 14.70 -8.51 -19.22
N MET A 287 15.16 -8.52 -17.98
CA MET A 287 16.59 -8.47 -17.64
C MET A 287 17.35 -9.70 -18.16
N GLU A 288 16.75 -10.87 -18.06
CA GLU A 288 17.35 -12.12 -18.55
C GLU A 288 17.51 -12.10 -20.06
N GLN A 289 16.45 -11.73 -20.80
CA GLN A 289 16.44 -11.66 -22.26
C GLN A 289 17.50 -10.69 -22.82
N HIS A 290 17.82 -9.62 -22.07
CA HIS A 290 18.74 -8.59 -22.53
C HIS A 290 20.12 -8.60 -21.82
N GLY A 291 20.37 -9.60 -20.96
CA GLY A 291 21.64 -9.71 -20.22
C GLY A 291 21.89 -8.55 -19.24
N LEU A 292 20.84 -7.95 -18.69
CA LEU A 292 20.91 -6.75 -17.85
C LEU A 292 21.23 -7.08 -16.38
N ARG A 293 21.73 -6.10 -15.64
CA ARG A 293 22.00 -6.17 -14.20
C ARG A 293 21.57 -4.87 -13.54
N PHE A 294 21.27 -4.92 -12.24
CA PHE A 294 21.06 -3.73 -11.43
C PHE A 294 22.39 -3.10 -11.05
N SER A 295 22.44 -1.77 -11.12
CA SER A 295 23.61 -0.98 -10.67
C SER A 295 23.52 -0.58 -9.20
N THR A 296 22.31 -0.32 -8.68
CA THR A 296 22.11 0.29 -7.36
C THR A 296 21.04 -0.38 -6.50
N LEU A 297 20.16 -1.20 -7.08
CA LEU A 297 19.10 -1.85 -6.31
C LEU A 297 19.72 -2.81 -5.28
N GLN A 298 19.44 -2.58 -4.02
CA GLN A 298 19.96 -3.37 -2.88
C GLN A 298 18.92 -4.32 -2.32
N ARG A 299 17.65 -3.87 -2.28
CA ARG A 299 16.57 -4.66 -1.71
C ARG A 299 15.23 -4.38 -2.41
N THR A 300 14.39 -5.38 -2.39
CA THR A 300 13.01 -5.27 -2.89
C THR A 300 12.03 -5.87 -1.91
N VAL A 301 10.92 -5.17 -1.67
CA VAL A 301 9.79 -5.67 -0.87
C VAL A 301 8.82 -6.39 -1.81
N ILE A 302 8.51 -7.64 -1.50
CA ILE A 302 7.57 -8.46 -2.25
C ILE A 302 6.44 -8.89 -1.33
N GLY A 303 5.20 -8.57 -1.71
CA GLY A 303 4.01 -8.91 -0.95
C GLY A 303 2.75 -8.84 -1.81
N GLY A 304 1.57 -8.88 -1.18
CA GLY A 304 0.28 -8.89 -1.87
C GLY A 304 -0.12 -10.26 -2.41
N SER A 305 0.83 -11.17 -2.61
CA SER A 305 0.68 -12.61 -2.81
C SER A 305 1.96 -13.32 -2.41
N ALA A 306 1.94 -14.65 -2.32
CA ALA A 306 3.14 -15.44 -1.99
C ALA A 306 4.27 -15.18 -2.99
N CYS A 307 5.48 -14.94 -2.48
CA CYS A 307 6.67 -14.79 -3.31
C CYS A 307 7.23 -16.17 -3.65
N PRO A 308 7.33 -16.55 -4.93
CA PRO A 308 7.91 -17.84 -5.31
C PRO A 308 9.36 -17.97 -4.82
N PRO A 309 9.77 -19.11 -4.23
CA PRO A 309 11.15 -19.33 -3.78
C PRO A 309 12.19 -19.08 -4.87
N ALA A 310 11.90 -19.50 -6.11
CA ALA A 310 12.77 -19.26 -7.27
C ALA A 310 13.02 -17.75 -7.53
N MET A 311 12.04 -16.90 -7.26
CA MET A 311 12.19 -15.44 -7.40
C MET A 311 13.14 -14.88 -6.34
N ILE A 312 13.02 -15.34 -5.08
CA ILE A 312 13.93 -14.96 -3.99
C ILE A 312 15.37 -15.36 -4.34
N THR A 313 15.56 -16.61 -4.78
CA THR A 313 16.86 -17.14 -5.23
C THR A 313 17.43 -16.31 -6.39
N THR A 314 16.61 -16.01 -7.41
CA THR A 314 17.07 -15.22 -8.56
C THR A 314 17.54 -13.82 -8.17
N PHE A 315 16.79 -13.11 -7.35
CA PHE A 315 17.19 -11.78 -6.86
C PHE A 315 18.49 -11.87 -6.06
N LYS A 316 18.61 -12.83 -5.13
CA LYS A 316 19.77 -12.99 -4.27
C LYS A 316 21.01 -13.42 -5.07
N ASP A 317 20.94 -14.56 -5.74
CA ASP A 317 22.13 -15.24 -6.28
C ASP A 317 22.60 -14.64 -7.60
N ARG A 318 21.66 -14.22 -8.46
CA ARG A 318 22.00 -13.64 -9.76
C ARG A 318 22.25 -12.15 -9.72
N TYR A 319 21.52 -11.42 -8.86
CA TYR A 319 21.55 -9.96 -8.85
C TYR A 319 22.07 -9.34 -7.56
N GLY A 320 22.29 -10.11 -6.49
CA GLY A 320 22.77 -9.60 -5.22
C GLY A 320 21.74 -8.72 -4.47
N VAL A 321 20.46 -8.86 -4.81
CA VAL A 321 19.35 -8.06 -4.24
C VAL A 321 18.66 -8.85 -3.14
N THR A 322 18.52 -8.24 -1.96
CA THR A 322 17.80 -8.84 -0.85
C THR A 322 16.29 -8.72 -1.08
N VAL A 323 15.57 -9.83 -1.00
CA VAL A 323 14.11 -9.85 -1.00
C VAL A 323 13.60 -9.75 0.43
N LEU A 324 12.77 -8.77 0.68
CA LEU A 324 11.99 -8.60 1.91
C LEU A 324 10.58 -9.15 1.62
N HIS A 325 10.36 -10.43 1.93
CA HIS A 325 9.03 -11.03 1.80
C HIS A 325 8.14 -10.47 2.88
N ALA A 326 7.01 -9.87 2.50
CA ALA A 326 6.11 -9.18 3.41
C ALA A 326 4.68 -9.68 3.28
N TRP A 327 3.95 -9.65 4.39
CA TRP A 327 2.53 -9.93 4.44
C TRP A 327 1.76 -8.81 5.11
N GLY A 328 0.55 -8.60 4.64
CA GLY A 328 -0.39 -7.65 5.19
C GLY A 328 -1.65 -7.56 4.35
N MET A 329 -2.59 -6.73 4.75
CA MET A 329 -3.88 -6.58 4.11
C MET A 329 -4.44 -5.17 4.30
N THR A 330 -5.48 -4.82 3.54
CA THR A 330 -6.10 -3.49 3.60
C THR A 330 -6.51 -3.10 5.03
N GLU A 331 -6.99 -4.05 5.79
CA GLU A 331 -7.41 -3.89 7.19
C GLU A 331 -6.24 -3.64 8.16
N MET A 332 -4.99 -3.70 7.67
CA MET A 332 -3.76 -3.52 8.45
C MET A 332 -2.87 -2.36 7.97
N SER A 333 -3.30 -1.52 7.06
CA SER A 333 -2.67 -0.27 6.58
C SER A 333 -1.39 -0.35 5.69
N PRO A 334 -0.85 -1.45 5.11
CA PRO A 334 -1.24 -2.84 5.25
C PRO A 334 -0.32 -3.70 6.12
N LEU A 335 0.83 -3.20 6.61
CA LEU A 335 2.00 -3.99 7.02
C LEU A 335 1.77 -4.80 8.30
N GLY A 336 1.83 -6.12 8.17
CA GLY A 336 1.80 -7.07 9.29
C GLY A 336 3.15 -7.65 9.61
N THR A 337 3.78 -8.30 8.64
CA THR A 337 5.08 -8.98 8.83
C THR A 337 6.06 -8.66 7.72
N VAL A 338 7.36 -8.76 8.03
CA VAL A 338 8.47 -8.69 7.06
C VAL A 338 9.51 -9.73 7.42
N CYS A 339 10.05 -10.39 6.40
CA CYS A 339 11.05 -11.43 6.57
C CYS A 339 12.47 -10.86 6.55
N HIS A 340 13.11 -10.93 7.72
CA HIS A 340 14.53 -10.67 7.90
C HIS A 340 15.17 -11.81 8.69
N LEU A 341 16.36 -12.24 8.30
CA LEU A 341 17.13 -13.19 9.10
C LEU A 341 17.53 -12.58 10.45
N LYS A 342 17.38 -13.34 11.54
CA LYS A 342 17.97 -12.98 12.85
C LYS A 342 19.45 -13.29 12.83
N ASN A 343 20.21 -12.69 13.75
CA ASN A 343 21.66 -12.92 13.90
C ASN A 343 22.03 -14.41 13.94
N LYS A 344 21.25 -15.22 14.65
CA LYS A 344 21.47 -16.68 14.75
C LYS A 344 21.33 -17.43 13.41
N HIS A 345 20.62 -16.86 12.43
CA HIS A 345 20.43 -17.48 11.12
C HIS A 345 21.58 -17.18 10.16
N LEU A 346 22.40 -16.15 10.43
CA LEU A 346 23.48 -15.74 9.52
C LEU A 346 24.61 -16.78 9.46
N GLY A 347 24.75 -17.63 10.49
CA GLY A 347 25.71 -18.73 10.53
C GLY A 347 25.19 -20.06 9.97
N LEU A 348 23.93 -20.12 9.52
CA LEU A 348 23.35 -21.31 8.92
C LEU A 348 23.80 -21.47 7.46
N ASP A 349 23.69 -22.69 6.95
CA ASP A 349 23.89 -22.95 5.51
C ASP A 349 22.79 -22.27 4.66
N GLU A 350 23.03 -22.18 3.36
CA GLU A 350 22.14 -21.49 2.43
C GLU A 350 20.72 -22.09 2.37
N ALA A 351 20.60 -23.41 2.47
CA ALA A 351 19.30 -24.09 2.43
C ALA A 351 18.48 -23.74 3.70
N ALA A 352 19.11 -23.73 4.87
CA ALA A 352 18.47 -23.36 6.12
C ALA A 352 18.10 -21.86 6.17
N GLN A 353 18.95 -20.98 5.62
CA GLN A 353 18.61 -19.57 5.45
C GLN A 353 17.41 -19.40 4.49
N MET A 354 17.40 -20.11 3.38
CA MET A 354 16.30 -20.04 2.38
C MET A 354 14.99 -20.52 3.00
N ALA A 355 15.01 -21.58 3.82
CA ALA A 355 13.82 -22.06 4.54
C ALA A 355 13.19 -20.99 5.46
N VAL A 356 13.96 -20.00 5.91
CA VAL A 356 13.45 -18.84 6.63
C VAL A 356 12.95 -17.76 5.66
N LEU A 357 13.72 -17.45 4.62
CA LEU A 357 13.46 -16.34 3.69
C LEU A 357 12.18 -16.52 2.85
N VAL A 358 11.73 -17.75 2.63
CA VAL A 358 10.47 -18.03 1.92
C VAL A 358 9.23 -17.74 2.74
N LYS A 359 9.35 -17.60 4.07
CA LYS A 359 8.22 -17.26 4.96
C LYS A 359 7.85 -15.78 4.83
N GLN A 360 6.64 -15.42 5.24
CA GLN A 360 6.16 -14.05 5.24
C GLN A 360 6.78 -13.18 6.33
N GLY A 361 7.60 -13.77 7.18
CA GLY A 361 8.42 -13.06 8.16
C GLY A 361 7.80 -12.91 9.54
N ARG A 362 8.30 -11.95 10.29
CA ARG A 362 7.91 -11.69 11.69
C ARG A 362 7.06 -10.43 11.77
N ALA A 363 6.19 -10.37 12.78
CA ALA A 363 5.43 -9.17 13.08
C ALA A 363 6.33 -7.94 13.23
N VAL A 364 5.94 -6.84 12.58
CA VAL A 364 6.52 -5.52 12.85
C VAL A 364 6.03 -5.06 14.22
N TYR A 365 6.91 -4.43 15.02
CA TYR A 365 6.50 -3.94 16.33
C TYR A 365 5.26 -3.03 16.23
N GLY A 366 4.23 -3.37 16.98
CA GLY A 366 2.90 -2.79 16.92
C GLY A 366 1.84 -3.77 16.41
N VAL A 367 2.24 -4.89 15.79
CA VAL A 367 1.34 -5.97 15.41
C VAL A 367 1.54 -7.15 16.34
N GLU A 368 0.47 -7.62 16.96
CA GLU A 368 0.40 -8.88 17.67
C GLU A 368 -0.31 -9.92 16.79
N MET A 369 0.12 -11.17 16.87
CA MET A 369 -0.44 -12.28 16.09
C MET A 369 -0.68 -13.48 17.00
N LYS A 370 -1.71 -14.25 16.69
CA LYS A 370 -1.89 -15.63 17.20
C LYS A 370 -2.57 -16.49 16.16
N ILE A 371 -2.39 -17.80 16.27
CA ILE A 371 -3.13 -18.79 15.48
C ILE A 371 -4.05 -19.57 16.39
N VAL A 372 -5.24 -19.86 15.91
CA VAL A 372 -6.26 -20.58 16.70
C VAL A 372 -6.83 -21.75 15.94
N ASP A 373 -7.25 -22.78 16.68
CA ASP A 373 -7.99 -23.92 16.13
C ASP A 373 -9.47 -23.54 15.83
N PRO A 374 -10.26 -24.45 15.21
CA PRO A 374 -11.69 -24.19 14.94
C PRO A 374 -12.53 -23.92 16.19
N GLU A 375 -12.12 -24.42 17.35
CA GLU A 375 -12.77 -24.17 18.64
C GLU A 375 -12.30 -22.85 19.27
N GLY A 376 -11.30 -22.23 18.66
CA GLY A 376 -10.79 -20.93 19.06
C GLY A 376 -9.73 -20.96 20.15
N ARG A 377 -9.16 -22.09 20.43
CA ARG A 377 -8.02 -22.23 21.35
C ARG A 377 -6.74 -21.83 20.65
N GLU A 378 -5.91 -21.07 21.33
CA GLU A 378 -4.61 -20.66 20.80
C GLU A 378 -3.70 -21.89 20.59
N LEU A 379 -3.08 -21.95 19.42
CA LEU A 379 -2.13 -22.97 19.03
C LEU A 379 -0.69 -22.55 19.34
N PRO A 380 0.22 -23.50 19.67
CA PRO A 380 1.61 -23.18 19.93
C PRO A 380 2.35 -22.73 18.67
N TRP A 381 3.37 -21.90 18.87
CA TRP A 381 4.29 -21.46 17.81
C TRP A 381 5.38 -22.53 17.59
N ASP A 382 4.98 -23.67 17.04
CA ASP A 382 5.87 -24.81 16.76
C ASP A 382 6.28 -24.97 15.29
N GLY A 383 5.73 -24.11 14.41
CA GLY A 383 5.96 -24.14 12.97
C GLY A 383 5.32 -25.33 12.26
N ARG A 384 4.42 -26.05 12.92
CA ARG A 384 3.78 -27.27 12.39
C ARG A 384 2.27 -27.20 12.40
N GLN A 385 1.68 -26.80 13.54
CA GLN A 385 0.25 -26.68 13.67
C GLN A 385 -0.25 -25.44 12.92
N SER A 386 -1.19 -25.64 12.01
CA SER A 386 -1.85 -24.57 11.27
C SER A 386 -3.16 -24.17 11.93
N GLY A 387 -3.45 -22.88 11.96
CA GLY A 387 -4.70 -22.34 12.49
C GLY A 387 -5.10 -21.03 11.83
N ASP A 388 -6.31 -20.58 12.13
CA ASP A 388 -6.80 -19.28 11.67
C ASP A 388 -5.96 -18.16 12.30
N LEU A 389 -5.41 -17.29 11.45
CA LEU A 389 -4.55 -16.19 11.87
C LEU A 389 -5.40 -15.02 12.35
N LEU A 390 -5.16 -14.61 13.60
CA LEU A 390 -5.74 -13.42 14.22
C LEU A 390 -4.66 -12.39 14.49
N VAL A 391 -5.03 -11.11 14.32
CA VAL A 391 -4.10 -9.98 14.53
C VAL A 391 -4.75 -8.86 15.33
N LYS A 392 -3.94 -8.08 16.07
CA LYS A 392 -4.34 -6.82 16.69
C LYS A 392 -3.20 -5.82 16.68
N GLY A 393 -3.51 -4.51 16.71
CA GLY A 393 -2.49 -3.46 16.74
C GLY A 393 -3.04 -2.08 16.40
N PRO A 394 -2.22 -1.01 16.59
CA PRO A 394 -2.67 0.37 16.48
C PRO A 394 -2.99 0.85 15.05
N TRP A 395 -2.69 0.04 14.03
CA TRP A 395 -3.03 0.32 12.63
C TRP A 395 -3.85 -0.80 11.98
N ILE A 396 -4.50 -1.62 12.81
CA ILE A 396 -5.47 -2.65 12.40
C ILE A 396 -6.86 -2.10 12.66
N ILE A 397 -7.80 -2.34 11.74
CA ILE A 397 -9.16 -1.82 11.88
C ILE A 397 -9.89 -2.41 13.08
N SER A 398 -10.72 -1.59 13.72
CA SER A 398 -11.70 -2.03 14.72
C SER A 398 -13.10 -2.24 14.13
N SER A 399 -13.39 -1.59 13.00
CA SER A 399 -14.64 -1.76 12.25
C SER A 399 -14.46 -1.26 10.83
N TYR A 400 -15.35 -1.67 9.92
CA TYR A 400 -15.40 -1.09 8.58
C TYR A 400 -16.18 0.23 8.56
N PHE A 401 -15.89 1.06 7.58
CA PHE A 401 -16.56 2.34 7.35
C PHE A 401 -18.08 2.17 7.32
N LYS A 402 -18.80 3.04 8.01
CA LYS A 402 -20.26 3.00 8.21
C LYS A 402 -20.79 1.71 8.87
N GLY A 403 -19.94 0.93 9.53
CA GLY A 403 -20.34 -0.33 10.19
C GLY A 403 -20.70 -1.46 9.22
N GLU A 404 -20.23 -1.38 7.97
CA GLU A 404 -20.49 -2.41 6.95
C GLU A 404 -20.04 -3.80 7.41
N GLY A 405 -20.96 -4.75 7.34
CA GLY A 405 -20.69 -6.16 7.72
C GLY A 405 -20.74 -6.43 9.22
N GLY A 406 -21.15 -5.45 10.04
CA GLY A 406 -21.26 -5.59 11.49
C GLY A 406 -19.88 -5.55 12.18
N ASP A 407 -19.79 -6.19 13.33
CA ASP A 407 -18.54 -6.29 14.09
C ASP A 407 -17.62 -7.32 13.44
N PRO A 408 -16.42 -6.90 12.96
CA PRO A 408 -15.46 -7.81 12.33
C PRO A 408 -14.54 -8.49 13.34
N LEU A 409 -14.58 -8.09 14.63
CA LEU A 409 -13.63 -8.53 15.64
C LEU A 409 -14.10 -9.81 16.33
N ARG A 410 -13.12 -10.59 16.72
CA ARG A 410 -13.29 -11.64 17.68
C ARG A 410 -12.88 -11.14 19.07
N HIS A 411 -13.79 -11.24 20.03
CA HIS A 411 -13.58 -10.82 21.42
C HIS A 411 -13.12 -12.01 22.25
N ASP A 412 -11.87 -11.99 22.65
CA ASP A 412 -11.26 -13.00 23.54
C ASP A 412 -10.90 -12.38 24.89
N ALA A 413 -10.55 -13.20 25.88
CA ALA A 413 -10.18 -12.72 27.22
C ALA A 413 -8.91 -11.84 27.22
N ASP A 414 -8.06 -11.98 26.20
CA ASP A 414 -6.81 -11.24 26.00
C ASP A 414 -6.95 -10.04 25.03
N GLY A 415 -8.17 -9.72 24.60
CA GLY A 415 -8.49 -8.54 23.81
C GLY A 415 -9.27 -8.81 22.53
N ASP A 416 -9.36 -7.74 21.72
CA ASP A 416 -10.11 -7.72 20.47
C ASP A 416 -9.18 -8.05 19.31
N TRP A 417 -9.48 -9.13 18.59
CA TRP A 417 -8.65 -9.66 17.51
C TRP A 417 -9.37 -9.58 16.18
N PHE A 418 -8.66 -9.13 15.16
CA PHE A 418 -9.17 -9.14 13.79
C PHE A 418 -8.83 -10.48 13.11
N PRO A 419 -9.83 -11.25 12.63
CA PRO A 419 -9.61 -12.48 11.87
C PRO A 419 -9.22 -12.13 10.44
N THR A 420 -8.01 -12.53 10.02
CA THR A 420 -7.47 -12.17 8.71
C THR A 420 -8.09 -12.96 7.55
N GLY A 421 -8.66 -14.13 7.85
CA GLY A 421 -9.11 -15.10 6.86
C GLY A 421 -7.94 -15.87 6.21
N ASP A 422 -6.74 -15.78 6.76
CA ASP A 422 -5.58 -16.60 6.39
C ASP A 422 -5.41 -17.73 7.40
N VAL A 423 -4.97 -18.89 6.90
CA VAL A 423 -4.52 -20.03 7.71
C VAL A 423 -3.00 -20.03 7.70
N ALA A 424 -2.39 -20.17 8.87
CA ALA A 424 -0.95 -20.01 8.99
C ALA A 424 -0.34 -20.91 10.06
N THR A 425 0.96 -21.11 9.97
CA THR A 425 1.81 -21.58 11.07
C THR A 425 2.68 -20.43 11.56
N ILE A 426 3.08 -20.46 12.83
CA ILE A 426 4.10 -19.58 13.39
C ILE A 426 5.18 -20.46 14.04
N ASP A 427 6.43 -20.22 13.70
CA ASP A 427 7.52 -20.99 14.30
C ASP A 427 8.02 -20.39 15.62
N PRO A 428 8.86 -21.12 16.41
CA PRO A 428 9.38 -20.62 17.70
C PRO A 428 10.19 -19.32 17.59
N ASP A 429 10.61 -18.94 16.41
CA ASP A 429 11.29 -17.67 16.13
C ASP A 429 10.35 -16.53 15.78
N GLY A 430 9.06 -16.79 15.70
CA GLY A 430 8.01 -15.85 15.37
C GLY A 430 7.83 -15.64 13.86
N PHE A 431 8.38 -16.49 13.00
CA PHE A 431 8.16 -16.39 11.56
C PHE A 431 6.82 -17.00 11.18
N LEU A 432 5.99 -16.15 10.59
CA LEU A 432 4.71 -16.51 10.00
C LEU A 432 4.92 -17.21 8.65
N GLN A 433 4.23 -18.29 8.42
CA GLN A 433 4.06 -18.91 7.13
C GLN A 433 2.58 -19.09 6.83
N ILE A 434 2.07 -18.36 5.84
CA ILE A 434 0.71 -18.54 5.33
C ILE A 434 0.69 -19.87 4.57
N THR A 435 -0.22 -20.73 4.97
CA THR A 435 -0.41 -22.05 4.34
C THR A 435 -1.57 -22.04 3.37
N ASP A 436 -2.62 -21.24 3.66
CA ASP A 436 -3.77 -21.08 2.76
C ASP A 436 -4.67 -19.91 3.17
N ARG A 437 -5.78 -19.72 2.43
CA ARG A 437 -6.95 -18.95 2.85
C ARG A 437 -7.96 -19.85 3.53
N SER A 438 -8.58 -19.40 4.61
CA SER A 438 -9.58 -20.22 5.37
C SER A 438 -10.73 -20.73 4.49
N LYS A 439 -11.07 -19.98 3.41
CA LYS A 439 -12.12 -20.36 2.45
C LYS A 439 -11.65 -21.25 1.30
N ASP A 440 -10.34 -21.29 1.01
CA ASP A 440 -9.75 -21.96 -0.14
C ASP A 440 -9.05 -23.28 0.26
N VAL A 441 -8.70 -23.43 1.55
CA VAL A 441 -8.05 -24.63 2.08
C VAL A 441 -8.90 -25.88 1.82
N ILE A 442 -8.28 -26.90 1.24
CA ILE A 442 -8.95 -28.16 0.97
C ILE A 442 -8.91 -29.03 2.23
N LYS A 443 -10.10 -29.40 2.71
CA LYS A 443 -10.24 -30.33 3.85
C LYS A 443 -10.61 -31.70 3.34
N SER A 444 -9.72 -32.70 3.48
CA SER A 444 -9.94 -34.07 3.03
C SER A 444 -9.48 -35.06 4.09
N GLY A 445 -10.39 -35.96 4.52
CA GLY A 445 -10.07 -37.01 5.48
C GLY A 445 -9.59 -36.54 6.85
N GLY A 446 -9.89 -35.28 7.25
CA GLY A 446 -9.38 -34.66 8.48
C GLY A 446 -8.04 -33.94 8.32
N GLU A 447 -7.44 -33.98 7.15
CA GLU A 447 -6.22 -33.29 6.78
C GLU A 447 -6.53 -31.94 6.09
N TRP A 448 -5.70 -30.95 6.34
CA TRP A 448 -5.71 -29.64 5.66
C TRP A 448 -4.67 -29.66 4.57
N ILE A 449 -5.10 -29.54 3.31
CA ILE A 449 -4.23 -29.55 2.14
C ILE A 449 -4.10 -28.11 1.65
N SER A 450 -2.88 -27.59 1.66
CA SER A 450 -2.54 -26.26 1.16
C SER A 450 -2.68 -26.20 -0.36
N THR A 451 -3.54 -25.31 -0.86
CA THR A 451 -3.64 -25.02 -2.29
C THR A 451 -2.38 -24.32 -2.78
N ILE A 452 -1.81 -23.44 -1.97
CA ILE A 452 -0.58 -22.69 -2.28
C ILE A 452 0.62 -23.61 -2.47
N ASP A 453 0.80 -24.64 -1.64
CA ASP A 453 1.90 -25.57 -1.78
C ASP A 453 1.80 -26.40 -3.07
N LEU A 454 0.58 -26.81 -3.44
CA LEU A 454 0.33 -27.54 -4.69
C LEU A 454 0.55 -26.63 -5.90
N GLU A 455 0.14 -25.38 -5.87
CA GLU A 455 0.38 -24.39 -6.92
C GLU A 455 1.88 -24.12 -7.09
N ASN A 456 2.61 -23.91 -5.99
CA ASN A 456 4.05 -23.70 -6.01
C ASN A 456 4.79 -24.93 -6.57
N LEU A 457 4.37 -26.14 -6.20
CA LEU A 457 4.95 -27.38 -6.74
C LEU A 457 4.71 -27.51 -8.26
N ALA A 458 3.52 -27.17 -8.73
CA ALA A 458 3.18 -27.18 -10.15
C ALA A 458 3.99 -26.12 -10.92
N ILE A 459 4.08 -24.88 -10.41
CA ILE A 459 4.82 -23.77 -11.03
C ILE A 459 6.34 -24.02 -11.05
N ALA A 460 6.86 -24.86 -10.15
CA ALA A 460 8.28 -25.26 -10.17
C ALA A 460 8.65 -26.08 -11.43
N HIS A 461 7.69 -26.62 -12.15
CA HIS A 461 7.95 -27.35 -13.40
C HIS A 461 8.16 -26.36 -14.56
N PRO A 462 9.26 -26.49 -15.36
CA PRO A 462 9.61 -25.51 -16.40
C PRO A 462 8.56 -25.26 -17.48
N ALA A 463 7.63 -26.21 -17.70
CA ALA A 463 6.55 -26.06 -18.67
C ALA A 463 5.27 -25.44 -18.12
N VAL A 464 5.22 -25.11 -16.83
CA VAL A 464 4.04 -24.53 -16.17
C VAL A 464 4.26 -23.04 -15.95
N ALA A 465 3.50 -22.21 -16.63
CA ALA A 465 3.58 -20.75 -16.49
C ALA A 465 2.78 -20.25 -15.29
N ASN A 466 1.68 -20.92 -14.95
CA ASN A 466 0.82 -20.59 -13.80
C ASN A 466 -0.01 -21.80 -13.41
N ALA A 467 -0.42 -21.89 -12.14
CA ALA A 467 -1.28 -22.94 -11.61
C ALA A 467 -2.31 -22.35 -10.65
N ALA A 468 -3.49 -22.96 -10.61
CA ALA A 468 -4.53 -22.66 -9.61
C ALA A 468 -5.13 -24.00 -9.14
N VAL A 469 -5.20 -24.17 -7.83
CA VAL A 469 -5.76 -25.37 -7.18
C VAL A 469 -7.07 -25.01 -6.49
N LEU A 470 -8.11 -25.77 -6.79
CA LEU A 470 -9.45 -25.53 -6.25
C LEU A 470 -9.98 -26.81 -5.61
N GLY A 471 -10.53 -26.70 -4.40
CA GLY A 471 -11.31 -27.75 -3.76
C GLY A 471 -12.67 -27.92 -4.44
N VAL A 472 -12.99 -29.12 -4.87
CA VAL A 472 -14.31 -29.45 -5.40
C VAL A 472 -15.00 -30.44 -4.46
N PRO A 473 -16.30 -30.28 -4.18
CA PRO A 473 -17.06 -31.29 -3.44
C PRO A 473 -17.02 -32.63 -4.17
N HIS A 474 -16.76 -33.69 -3.44
CA HIS A 474 -16.74 -35.07 -3.96
C HIS A 474 -18.12 -35.69 -3.85
#